data_2965831cfa2486117dc9cabec66b6bec
#
_entry.id   2965831cfa2486117dc9cabec66b6bec
#
_cell.length_a   1.000
_cell.length_b   1.000
_cell.length_c   1.000
_cell.angle_alpha   90.00
_cell.angle_beta   90.00
_cell.angle_gamma   90.00
#
_symmetry.space_group_name_H-M   'P 1'
#
loop_
_entity.id
_entity.type
_entity.pdbx_description
1 polymer ?
#
loop_
_entity_poly.entity_id
_entity_poly.type
_entity_poly.pdbx_seq_one_letter_code
_entity_poly.pdbx_strand_id
1 'polypeptide(L)'
;TIRKDILYLLMLKKIADKIKNYSGRPPVDELRKAAVLIAITDSDEPELIYTLRSNKVGSHGGEVSFPGGMYEEEDESLEDTALRESQEETGLDRSKVDILGPIDTVVSRYNISVTPFIGIVPKDISLNNQSEEIESCFKVPLSFLLRDERHRNDEINRDGDIFFMPAYQYDSFIIWGLTAMTVSYTHLTLPTKFVV
;
A
#
# COMPACT_ATOMS: atom_id res chain seq x y z
N THR A 1 -20.79 -19.61 -1.75
CA THR A 1 -19.74 -19.21 -2.69
C THR A 1 -20.22 -18.00 -3.51
N ILE A 2 -21.26 -18.11 -4.36
CA ILE A 2 -21.76 -17.05 -5.23
C ILE A 2 -22.08 -15.71 -4.50
N ARG A 3 -22.53 -15.72 -3.24
CA ARG A 3 -22.80 -14.48 -2.48
C ARG A 3 -21.52 -13.74 -2.07
N LYS A 4 -20.42 -14.46 -1.78
CA LYS A 4 -19.13 -13.83 -1.42
C LYS A 4 -18.50 -13.17 -2.64
N ASP A 5 -18.50 -13.84 -3.78
CA ASP A 5 -17.93 -13.38 -5.04
C ASP A 5 -18.56 -12.03 -5.48
N ILE A 6 -19.90 -11.95 -5.40
CA ILE A 6 -20.64 -10.70 -5.69
C ILE A 6 -20.29 -9.60 -4.69
N LEU A 7 -20.09 -9.93 -3.42
CA LEU A 7 -19.76 -8.95 -2.37
C LEU A 7 -18.41 -8.30 -2.61
N TYR A 8 -17.38 -9.09 -2.96
CA TYR A 8 -16.03 -8.57 -3.24
C TYR A 8 -15.98 -7.76 -4.52
N LEU A 9 -16.67 -8.19 -5.58
CA LEU A 9 -16.79 -7.42 -6.82
C LEU A 9 -17.44 -6.05 -6.56
N LEU A 10 -18.52 -6.01 -5.77
CA LEU A 10 -19.15 -4.77 -5.36
C LEU A 10 -18.24 -3.89 -4.49
N MET A 11 -17.39 -4.50 -3.70
CA MET A 11 -16.42 -3.78 -2.86
C MET A 11 -15.35 -3.12 -3.72
N LEU A 12 -14.72 -3.84 -4.66
CA LEU A 12 -13.73 -3.28 -5.58
C LEU A 12 -14.32 -2.16 -6.42
N LYS A 13 -15.55 -2.33 -6.92
CA LYS A 13 -16.25 -1.26 -7.65
C LYS A 13 -16.47 -0.03 -6.78
N LYS A 14 -16.87 -0.19 -5.51
CA LYS A 14 -17.04 0.94 -4.59
C LYS A 14 -15.72 1.63 -4.27
N ILE A 15 -14.63 0.88 -4.15
CA ILE A 15 -13.27 1.44 -4.00
C ILE A 15 -12.97 2.30 -5.23
N ALA A 16 -13.12 1.77 -6.43
CA ALA A 16 -12.87 2.47 -7.68
C ALA A 16 -13.72 3.76 -7.80
N ASP A 17 -15.01 3.68 -7.51
CA ASP A 17 -15.92 4.84 -7.59
C ASP A 17 -15.54 5.93 -6.57
N LYS A 18 -15.08 5.54 -5.38
CA LYS A 18 -14.62 6.50 -4.36
C LYS A 18 -13.32 7.17 -4.77
N ILE A 19 -12.33 6.40 -5.21
CA ILE A 19 -11.01 6.94 -5.55
C ILE A 19 -11.10 7.88 -6.75
N LYS A 20 -11.89 7.56 -7.78
CA LYS A 20 -12.11 8.44 -8.93
C LYS A 20 -12.61 9.85 -8.56
N ASN A 21 -13.32 9.98 -7.44
CA ASN A 21 -13.87 11.24 -6.95
C ASN A 21 -13.12 11.77 -5.71
N TYR A 22 -12.02 11.11 -5.35
CA TYR A 22 -11.26 11.47 -4.16
C TYR A 22 -10.24 12.57 -4.48
N SER A 23 -10.30 13.66 -3.73
CA SER A 23 -9.30 14.71 -3.76
C SER A 23 -8.45 14.61 -2.50
N GLY A 24 -7.41 13.77 -2.57
CA GLY A 24 -6.48 13.58 -1.49
C GLY A 24 -5.59 14.78 -1.21
N ARG A 25 -4.89 14.75 -0.07
CA ARG A 25 -3.86 15.76 0.22
C ARG A 25 -2.72 15.64 -0.78
N PRO A 26 -2.33 16.75 -1.44
CA PRO A 26 -1.25 16.73 -2.42
C PRO A 26 0.12 16.49 -1.75
N PRO A 27 1.16 16.18 -2.54
CA PRO A 27 2.53 16.17 -2.08
C PRO A 27 2.96 17.52 -1.50
N VAL A 28 3.88 17.48 -0.53
CA VAL A 28 4.51 18.69 0.02
C VAL A 28 5.69 19.08 -0.88
N ASP A 29 5.62 20.26 -1.50
CA ASP A 29 6.56 20.67 -2.57
C ASP A 29 8.00 20.80 -2.11
N GLU A 30 8.23 21.23 -0.87
CA GLU A 30 9.55 21.45 -0.30
C GLU A 30 10.26 20.16 0.11
N LEU A 31 9.55 19.03 0.14
CA LEU A 31 10.10 17.74 0.54
C LEU A 31 10.47 16.89 -0.67
N ARG A 32 11.45 16.00 -0.47
CA ARG A 32 11.69 14.94 -1.44
C ARG A 32 10.43 14.09 -1.58
N LYS A 33 10.13 13.67 -2.79
CA LYS A 33 8.91 12.97 -3.13
C LYS A 33 9.20 11.47 -3.32
N ALA A 34 8.24 10.66 -2.92
CA ALA A 34 8.22 9.22 -3.17
C ALA A 34 6.79 8.80 -3.49
N ALA A 35 6.65 7.64 -4.11
CA ALA A 35 5.36 7.06 -4.39
C ALA A 35 5.37 5.55 -4.13
N VAL A 36 4.23 5.00 -3.69
CA VAL A 36 4.04 3.57 -3.47
C VAL A 36 2.78 3.08 -4.16
N LEU A 37 2.76 1.82 -4.59
CA LEU A 37 1.61 1.18 -5.20
C LEU A 37 0.90 0.27 -4.20
N ILE A 38 -0.35 0.58 -3.91
CA ILE A 38 -1.27 -0.32 -3.20
C ILE A 38 -1.96 -1.18 -4.26
N ALA A 39 -1.30 -2.26 -4.66
CA ALA A 39 -1.82 -3.18 -5.67
C ALA A 39 -2.82 -4.15 -5.03
N ILE A 40 -4.05 -4.17 -5.54
CA ILE A 40 -5.15 -5.03 -5.09
C ILE A 40 -5.46 -6.03 -6.19
N THR A 41 -5.47 -7.32 -5.89
CA THR A 41 -5.80 -8.35 -6.88
C THR A 41 -7.28 -8.34 -7.23
N ASP A 42 -7.61 -8.45 -8.52
CA ASP A 42 -8.98 -8.66 -9.02
C ASP A 42 -9.37 -10.13 -8.86
N SER A 43 -9.81 -10.48 -7.67
CA SER A 43 -10.16 -11.85 -7.30
C SER A 43 -11.38 -11.89 -6.37
N ASP A 44 -11.95 -13.08 -6.19
CA ASP A 44 -13.07 -13.32 -5.27
C ASP A 44 -12.68 -13.10 -3.80
N GLU A 45 -11.39 -13.16 -3.50
CA GLU A 45 -10.79 -12.76 -2.23
C GLU A 45 -9.61 -11.83 -2.54
N PRO A 46 -9.85 -10.52 -2.67
CA PRO A 46 -8.81 -9.55 -3.01
C PRO A 46 -7.68 -9.54 -1.99
N GLU A 47 -6.46 -9.47 -2.50
CA GLU A 47 -5.24 -9.43 -1.69
C GLU A 47 -4.44 -8.17 -2.02
N LEU A 48 -3.73 -7.63 -1.03
CA LEU A 48 -2.77 -6.56 -1.20
C LEU A 48 -1.36 -7.13 -1.34
N ILE A 49 -0.58 -6.55 -2.24
CA ILE A 49 0.81 -6.94 -2.48
C ILE A 49 1.74 -6.11 -1.60
N TYR A 50 2.66 -6.81 -0.92
CA TYR A 50 3.68 -6.23 -0.06
C TYR A 50 5.06 -6.76 -0.43
N THR A 51 6.07 -5.99 -0.04
CA THR A 51 7.49 -6.36 -0.08
C THR A 51 8.04 -6.46 1.34
N LEU A 52 8.97 -7.40 1.55
CA LEU A 52 9.85 -7.46 2.72
C LEU A 52 11.23 -7.01 2.28
N ARG A 53 11.73 -5.93 2.87
CA ARG A 53 13.08 -5.42 2.56
C ARG A 53 14.15 -6.34 3.12
N SER A 54 15.19 -6.56 2.32
CA SER A 54 16.33 -7.38 2.69
C SER A 54 17.12 -6.74 3.84
N ASN A 55 17.52 -7.57 4.82
CA ASN A 55 18.40 -7.15 5.91
C ASN A 55 19.83 -6.78 5.44
N LYS A 56 20.16 -7.02 4.17
CA LYS A 56 21.46 -6.69 3.57
C LYS A 56 21.57 -5.23 3.14
N VAL A 57 20.47 -4.52 3.00
CA VAL A 57 20.46 -3.09 2.69
C VAL A 57 20.61 -2.27 3.96
N GLY A 58 21.39 -1.18 3.88
CA GLY A 58 21.84 -0.41 5.05
C GLY A 58 20.75 0.36 5.82
N SER A 59 19.52 0.42 5.32
CA SER A 59 18.38 1.07 5.99
C SER A 59 17.08 0.29 5.77
N HIS A 60 16.23 0.25 6.80
CA HIS A 60 14.91 -0.39 6.74
C HIS A 60 14.91 -1.91 6.46
N GLY A 61 16.03 -2.61 6.74
CA GLY A 61 16.11 -4.07 6.63
C GLY A 61 15.05 -4.74 7.50
N GLY A 62 14.34 -5.74 6.92
CA GLY A 62 13.27 -6.46 7.59
C GLY A 62 11.93 -5.71 7.72
N GLU A 63 11.80 -4.50 7.15
CA GLU A 63 10.54 -3.77 7.16
C GLU A 63 9.62 -4.25 6.01
N VAL A 64 8.33 -4.32 6.32
CA VAL A 64 7.26 -4.59 5.34
C VAL A 64 6.75 -3.26 4.79
N SER A 65 6.70 -3.14 3.45
CA SER A 65 6.19 -1.96 2.76
C SER A 65 5.30 -2.33 1.58
N PHE A 66 4.52 -1.37 1.11
CA PHE A 66 4.04 -1.41 -0.27
C PHE A 66 5.22 -1.21 -1.22
N PRO A 67 5.23 -1.86 -2.39
CA PRO A 67 6.26 -1.61 -3.39
C PRO A 67 6.25 -0.14 -3.81
N GLY A 68 7.43 0.45 -3.96
CA GLY A 68 7.59 1.85 -4.31
C GLY A 68 8.89 2.46 -3.83
N GLY A 69 9.16 3.68 -4.25
CA GLY A 69 10.43 4.35 -3.97
C GLY A 69 10.44 5.84 -4.25
N MET A 70 11.63 6.37 -4.43
CA MET A 70 11.86 7.80 -4.64
C MET A 70 11.52 8.23 -6.06
N TYR A 71 10.95 9.43 -6.18
CA TYR A 71 10.79 10.08 -7.47
C TYR A 71 12.17 10.40 -8.09
N GLU A 72 12.32 10.07 -9.35
CA GLU A 72 13.48 10.40 -10.18
C GLU A 72 13.08 11.41 -11.27
N GLU A 73 14.07 12.14 -11.81
CA GLU A 73 13.80 13.18 -12.82
C GLU A 73 13.27 12.60 -14.14
N GLU A 74 13.54 11.34 -14.39
CA GLU A 74 13.09 10.57 -15.56
C GLU A 74 11.63 10.12 -15.46
N ASP A 75 11.05 10.12 -14.24
CA ASP A 75 9.65 9.76 -14.03
C ASP A 75 8.73 10.86 -14.54
N GLU A 76 7.74 10.53 -15.36
CA GLU A 76 6.76 11.47 -15.89
C GLU A 76 5.84 12.04 -14.78
N SER A 77 5.64 11.26 -13.72
CA SER A 77 4.76 11.60 -12.59
C SER A 77 5.05 10.70 -11.37
N LEU A 78 4.45 11.03 -10.22
CA LEU A 78 4.49 10.15 -9.05
C LEU A 78 3.75 8.81 -9.27
N GLU A 79 2.77 8.78 -10.17
CA GLU A 79 2.14 7.54 -10.62
C GLU A 79 3.16 6.67 -11.37
N ASP A 80 3.93 7.27 -12.25
CA ASP A 80 5.00 6.61 -12.99
C ASP A 80 6.08 6.06 -12.04
N THR A 81 6.48 6.85 -11.04
CA THR A 81 7.36 6.41 -9.94
C THR A 81 6.82 5.13 -9.27
N ALA A 82 5.56 5.14 -8.85
CA ALA A 82 4.95 4.00 -8.16
C ALA A 82 4.95 2.74 -9.04
N LEU A 83 4.69 2.89 -10.32
CA LEU A 83 4.67 1.79 -11.29
C LEU A 83 6.07 1.27 -11.61
N ARG A 84 7.06 2.17 -11.86
CA ARG A 84 8.45 1.81 -12.13
C ARG A 84 9.06 1.03 -10.97
N GLU A 85 8.99 1.60 -9.78
CA GLU A 85 9.53 0.99 -8.57
C GLU A 85 8.88 -0.36 -8.25
N SER A 86 7.55 -0.46 -8.40
CA SER A 86 6.84 -1.72 -8.20
C SER A 86 7.29 -2.79 -9.19
N GLN A 87 7.55 -2.42 -10.44
CA GLN A 87 8.09 -3.34 -11.44
C GLN A 87 9.51 -3.78 -11.08
N GLU A 88 10.37 -2.85 -10.67
CA GLU A 88 11.76 -3.12 -10.31
C GLU A 88 11.88 -4.01 -9.06
N GLU A 89 11.06 -3.75 -8.05
CA GLU A 89 11.08 -4.51 -6.80
C GLU A 89 10.43 -5.89 -6.92
N THR A 90 9.30 -5.98 -7.63
CA THR A 90 8.44 -7.17 -7.59
C THR A 90 8.31 -7.91 -8.91
N GLY A 91 8.85 -7.35 -10.02
CA GLY A 91 8.65 -7.90 -11.37
C GLY A 91 7.21 -7.75 -11.89
N LEU A 92 6.37 -6.97 -11.20
CA LEU A 92 5.02 -6.69 -11.62
C LEU A 92 5.01 -5.99 -12.98
N ASP A 93 4.26 -6.54 -13.93
CA ASP A 93 4.08 -5.92 -15.24
C ASP A 93 3.19 -4.68 -15.11
N ARG A 94 3.81 -3.47 -15.16
CA ARG A 94 3.12 -2.19 -15.00
C ARG A 94 1.98 -1.98 -16.00
N SER A 95 2.05 -2.61 -17.20
CA SER A 95 1.00 -2.51 -18.21
C SER A 95 -0.30 -3.23 -17.81
N LYS A 96 -0.25 -4.07 -16.79
CA LYS A 96 -1.39 -4.81 -16.24
C LYS A 96 -1.99 -4.17 -15.00
N VAL A 97 -1.52 -3.00 -14.61
CA VAL A 97 -2.05 -2.26 -13.47
C VAL A 97 -3.11 -1.26 -13.95
N ASP A 98 -4.34 -1.42 -13.50
CA ASP A 98 -5.39 -0.41 -13.68
C ASP A 98 -5.34 0.56 -12.49
N ILE A 99 -4.70 1.73 -12.69
CA ILE A 99 -4.57 2.74 -11.65
C ILE A 99 -5.91 3.44 -11.43
N LEU A 100 -6.39 3.39 -10.20
CA LEU A 100 -7.63 4.09 -9.79
C LEU A 100 -7.37 5.54 -9.37
N GLY A 101 -6.20 5.83 -8.83
CA GLY A 101 -5.75 7.16 -8.44
C GLY A 101 -5.03 7.19 -7.09
N PRO A 102 -4.54 8.38 -6.70
CA PRO A 102 -3.85 8.59 -5.43
C PRO A 102 -4.83 8.69 -4.25
N ILE A 103 -4.30 8.41 -3.06
CA ILE A 103 -4.93 8.77 -1.79
C ILE A 103 -4.08 9.84 -1.08
N ASP A 104 -4.40 10.15 0.18
CA ASP A 104 -3.68 11.18 0.94
C ASP A 104 -2.19 10.94 0.97
N THR A 105 -1.43 11.96 0.55
CA THR A 105 0.01 11.99 0.78
C THR A 105 0.31 12.09 2.26
N VAL A 106 1.29 11.34 2.71
CA VAL A 106 1.76 11.30 4.09
C VAL A 106 3.24 11.66 4.17
N VAL A 107 3.64 12.34 5.25
CA VAL A 107 5.05 12.69 5.47
C VAL A 107 5.67 11.65 6.39
N SER A 108 6.73 11.00 5.90
CA SER A 108 7.48 10.01 6.66
C SER A 108 8.30 10.66 7.78
N ARG A 109 8.82 9.85 8.72
CA ARG A 109 9.75 10.31 9.77
C ARG A 109 11.08 10.89 9.23
N TYR A 110 11.37 10.64 7.96
CA TYR A 110 12.57 11.15 7.28
C TYR A 110 12.29 12.39 6.42
N ASN A 111 11.15 13.05 6.64
CA ASN A 111 10.72 14.21 5.85
C ASN A 111 10.65 13.91 4.35
N ILE A 112 10.11 12.75 4.00
CA ILE A 112 9.79 12.36 2.63
C ILE A 112 8.28 12.42 2.46
N SER A 113 7.84 13.11 1.42
CA SER A 113 6.44 13.21 1.00
C SER A 113 6.06 11.96 0.19
N VAL A 114 5.34 11.01 0.77
CA VAL A 114 4.99 9.72 0.15
C VAL A 114 3.55 9.74 -0.32
N THR A 115 3.33 9.57 -1.61
CA THR A 115 1.99 9.51 -2.23
C THR A 115 1.63 8.06 -2.57
N PRO A 116 0.63 7.46 -1.92
CA PRO A 116 0.15 6.14 -2.28
C PRO A 116 -0.82 6.20 -3.45
N PHE A 117 -0.66 5.29 -4.42
CA PHE A 117 -1.58 5.06 -5.52
C PHE A 117 -2.27 3.72 -5.35
N ILE A 118 -3.57 3.67 -5.58
CA ILE A 118 -4.34 2.42 -5.60
C ILE A 118 -4.42 1.93 -7.04
N GLY A 119 -4.07 0.65 -7.25
CA GLY A 119 -4.17 -0.02 -8.54
C GLY A 119 -4.80 -1.41 -8.41
N ILE A 120 -5.53 -1.81 -9.43
CA ILE A 120 -6.07 -3.16 -9.56
C ILE A 120 -5.15 -3.97 -10.48
N VAL A 121 -4.83 -5.21 -10.08
CA VAL A 121 -3.98 -6.11 -10.84
C VAL A 121 -4.68 -7.46 -11.04
N PRO A 122 -4.37 -8.22 -12.11
CA PRO A 122 -4.90 -9.57 -12.29
C PRO A 122 -4.62 -10.47 -11.08
N LYS A 123 -5.55 -11.36 -10.73
CA LYS A 123 -5.38 -12.29 -9.59
C LYS A 123 -4.16 -13.19 -9.71
N ASP A 124 -3.80 -13.55 -10.93
CA ASP A 124 -2.70 -14.43 -11.30
C ASP A 124 -1.42 -13.66 -11.65
N ILE A 125 -1.34 -12.37 -11.25
CA ILE A 125 -0.14 -11.55 -11.46
C ILE A 125 1.09 -12.27 -10.90
N SER A 126 2.08 -12.46 -11.75
CA SER A 126 3.36 -13.03 -11.36
C SER A 126 4.18 -12.00 -10.60
N LEU A 127 4.69 -12.39 -9.45
CA LEU A 127 5.61 -11.59 -8.65
C LEU A 127 6.93 -12.34 -8.58
N ASN A 128 7.99 -11.70 -9.02
CA ASN A 128 9.34 -12.23 -8.96
C ASN A 128 10.21 -11.16 -8.32
N ASN A 129 10.83 -11.48 -7.20
CA ASN A 129 11.84 -10.61 -6.61
C ASN A 129 12.97 -10.39 -7.63
N GLN A 130 13.12 -9.18 -8.14
CA GLN A 130 14.14 -8.80 -9.11
C GLN A 130 15.23 -7.91 -8.52
N SER A 131 15.01 -7.41 -7.32
CA SER A 131 15.94 -6.51 -6.63
C SER A 131 16.63 -7.21 -5.46
N GLU A 132 17.93 -6.99 -5.29
CA GLU A 132 18.68 -7.44 -4.10
C GLU A 132 18.21 -6.72 -2.82
N GLU A 133 17.48 -5.62 -2.96
CA GLU A 133 16.89 -4.85 -1.85
C GLU A 133 15.68 -5.54 -1.24
N ILE A 134 14.99 -6.39 -2.00
CA ILE A 134 13.78 -7.09 -1.57
C ILE A 134 14.12 -8.54 -1.25
N GLU A 135 13.78 -8.99 -0.06
CA GLU A 135 13.93 -10.39 0.36
C GLU A 135 12.80 -11.26 -0.19
N SER A 136 11.57 -10.76 -0.13
CA SER A 136 10.40 -11.47 -0.65
C SER A 136 9.24 -10.54 -0.97
N CYS A 137 8.37 -11.00 -1.88
CA CYS A 137 7.06 -10.41 -2.16
C CYS A 137 5.98 -11.36 -1.65
N PHE A 138 4.94 -10.84 -1.02
CA PHE A 138 3.85 -11.64 -0.50
C PHE A 138 2.51 -10.92 -0.61
N LYS A 139 1.43 -11.66 -0.43
CA LYS A 139 0.07 -11.14 -0.52
C LYS A 139 -0.63 -11.28 0.82
N VAL A 140 -1.44 -10.28 1.17
CA VAL A 140 -2.25 -10.28 2.40
C VAL A 140 -3.71 -10.10 2.00
N PRO A 141 -4.62 -11.00 2.41
CA PRO A 141 -6.04 -10.85 2.13
C PRO A 141 -6.59 -9.51 2.66
N LEU A 142 -7.29 -8.78 1.81
CA LEU A 142 -7.95 -7.53 2.21
C LEU A 142 -8.92 -7.76 3.38
N SER A 143 -9.57 -8.92 3.41
CA SER A 143 -10.46 -9.32 4.50
C SER A 143 -9.76 -9.38 5.86
N PHE A 144 -8.47 -9.75 5.91
CA PHE A 144 -7.67 -9.73 7.14
C PHE A 144 -7.49 -8.30 7.65
N LEU A 145 -7.12 -7.38 6.78
CA LEU A 145 -6.91 -5.98 7.14
C LEU A 145 -8.22 -5.28 7.55
N LEU A 146 -9.33 -5.59 6.86
CA LEU A 146 -10.65 -5.02 7.16
C LEU A 146 -11.22 -5.43 8.52
N ARG A 147 -10.75 -6.52 9.12
CA ARG A 147 -11.13 -6.87 10.50
C ARG A 147 -10.53 -5.92 11.53
N ASP A 148 -9.48 -5.15 11.15
CA ASP A 148 -8.74 -4.22 12.02
C ASP A 148 -8.26 -4.86 13.33
N GLU A 149 -7.92 -6.15 13.28
CA GLU A 149 -7.35 -6.89 14.41
C GLU A 149 -5.89 -6.51 14.60
N ARG A 150 -5.67 -5.43 15.33
CA ARG A 150 -4.33 -4.88 15.56
C ARG A 150 -3.54 -5.78 16.49
N HIS A 151 -2.33 -6.13 16.09
CA HIS A 151 -1.38 -6.84 16.94
C HIS A 151 -0.92 -5.95 18.10
N ARG A 152 -0.63 -4.65 17.80
CA ARG A 152 -0.30 -3.62 18.78
C ARG A 152 -0.57 -2.23 18.23
N ASN A 153 -0.55 -1.24 19.13
CA ASN A 153 -0.50 0.17 18.75
C ASN A 153 0.80 0.75 19.34
N ASP A 154 1.69 1.22 18.47
CA ASP A 154 2.93 1.86 18.90
C ASP A 154 2.68 3.34 19.17
N GLU A 155 3.12 3.82 20.34
CA GLU A 155 3.05 5.23 20.69
C GLU A 155 4.23 5.99 20.08
N ILE A 156 3.93 7.03 19.32
CA ILE A 156 4.93 7.89 18.68
C ILE A 156 4.73 9.31 19.17
N ASN A 157 5.77 9.87 19.78
CA ASN A 157 5.79 11.29 20.15
C ASN A 157 6.46 12.07 18.99
N ARG A 158 5.72 13.04 18.44
CA ARG A 158 6.22 13.96 17.42
C ARG A 158 5.88 15.38 17.83
N ASP A 159 6.89 16.18 18.09
CA ASP A 159 6.79 17.60 18.45
C ASP A 159 5.90 17.87 19.69
N GLY A 160 5.81 16.89 20.60
CA GLY A 160 5.00 16.95 21.82
C GLY A 160 3.60 16.35 21.67
N ASP A 161 3.17 16.03 20.47
CA ASP A 161 1.93 15.31 20.19
C ASP A 161 2.13 13.79 20.19
N ILE A 162 1.22 13.07 20.81
CA ILE A 162 1.24 11.61 20.89
C ILE A 162 0.32 11.04 19.82
N PHE A 163 0.89 10.22 18.94
CA PHE A 163 0.17 9.48 17.89
C PHE A 163 0.24 7.98 18.17
N PHE A 164 -0.85 7.27 17.89
CA PHE A 164 -0.90 5.82 17.98
C PHE A 164 -0.84 5.23 16.57
N MET A 165 0.23 4.48 16.29
CA MET A 165 0.45 3.84 15.00
C MET A 165 0.09 2.36 15.09
N PRO A 166 -0.87 1.87 14.29
CA PRO A 166 -1.24 0.47 14.32
C PRO A 166 -0.14 -0.41 13.77
N ALA A 167 -0.06 -1.65 14.26
CA ALA A 167 0.71 -2.72 13.67
C ALA A 167 -0.16 -3.98 13.54
N TYR A 168 -0.05 -4.66 12.41
CA TYR A 168 -0.76 -5.89 12.10
C TYR A 168 0.24 -7.02 11.97
N GLN A 169 -0.08 -8.19 12.47
CA GLN A 169 0.72 -9.39 12.26
C GLN A 169 -0.03 -10.35 11.33
N TYR A 170 0.57 -10.63 10.18
CA TYR A 170 0.10 -11.62 9.24
C TYR A 170 1.19 -12.68 9.05
N ASP A 171 0.93 -13.90 9.47
CA ASP A 171 1.94 -14.97 9.58
C ASP A 171 3.18 -14.51 10.36
N SER A 172 4.35 -14.53 9.73
CA SER A 172 5.62 -14.05 10.29
C SER A 172 5.90 -12.56 10.03
N PHE A 173 5.03 -11.89 9.27
CA PHE A 173 5.24 -10.51 8.86
C PHE A 173 4.58 -9.51 9.81
N ILE A 174 5.30 -8.44 10.13
CA ILE A 174 4.75 -7.32 10.88
C ILE A 174 4.58 -6.13 9.93
N ILE A 175 3.34 -5.78 9.68
CA ILE A 175 2.96 -4.59 8.90
C ILE A 175 2.78 -3.45 9.90
N TRP A 176 3.64 -2.44 9.84
CA TRP A 176 3.67 -1.33 10.80
C TRP A 176 4.05 -0.01 10.14
N GLY A 177 4.17 1.05 10.92
CA GLY A 177 4.65 2.34 10.44
C GLY A 177 3.70 2.97 9.41
N LEU A 178 4.29 3.66 8.44
CA LEU A 178 3.56 4.35 7.39
C LEU A 178 2.66 3.41 6.58
N THR A 179 3.13 2.19 6.34
CA THR A 179 2.39 1.14 5.62
C THR A 179 1.09 0.78 6.34
N ALA A 180 1.16 0.51 7.65
CA ALA A 180 -0.03 0.20 8.46
C ALA A 180 -0.96 1.42 8.60
N MET A 181 -0.38 2.62 8.72
CA MET A 181 -1.14 3.85 8.76
C MET A 181 -1.94 4.07 7.48
N THR A 182 -1.32 3.84 6.31
CA THR A 182 -2.00 3.91 5.01
C THR A 182 -3.16 2.91 4.94
N VAL A 183 -2.97 1.67 5.41
CA VAL A 183 -4.05 0.67 5.52
C VAL A 183 -5.17 1.17 6.42
N SER A 184 -4.86 1.70 7.60
CA SER A 184 -5.84 2.23 8.54
C SER A 184 -6.63 3.41 7.96
N TYR A 185 -5.99 4.28 7.18
CA TYR A 185 -6.68 5.37 6.48
C TYR A 185 -7.62 4.86 5.39
N THR A 186 -7.27 3.78 4.68
CA THR A 186 -8.19 3.15 3.72
C THR A 186 -9.45 2.61 4.40
N HIS A 187 -9.35 2.15 5.66
CA HIS A 187 -10.51 1.77 6.47
C HIS A 187 -11.44 2.95 6.77
N LEU A 188 -10.90 4.15 7.02
CA LEU A 188 -11.70 5.35 7.30
C LEU A 188 -12.35 5.93 6.04
N THR A 189 -11.73 5.75 4.87
CA THR A 189 -12.21 6.27 3.59
C THR A 189 -13.07 5.27 2.81
N LEU A 190 -12.85 3.98 3.03
CA LEU A 190 -13.70 2.92 2.48
C LEU A 190 -14.88 2.66 3.43
N PRO A 191 -16.09 2.35 2.93
CA PRO A 191 -17.24 2.09 3.81
C PRO A 191 -17.03 0.80 4.60
N THR A 192 -16.51 0.94 5.82
CA THR A 192 -16.24 -0.17 6.76
C THR A 192 -17.50 -0.81 7.36
N LYS A 193 -18.69 -0.48 6.88
CA LYS A 193 -19.94 -1.11 7.32
C LYS A 193 -20.37 -2.19 6.33
N PHE A 194 -19.63 -3.26 6.26
CA PHE A 194 -20.10 -4.55 5.80
C PHE A 194 -19.67 -5.63 6.79
N VAL A 195 -20.10 -5.45 8.05
CA VAL A 195 -20.20 -6.57 8.97
C VAL A 195 -21.66 -7.01 8.92
N VAL A 196 -21.91 -8.13 8.33
CA VAL A 196 -23.01 -9.03 8.68
C VAL A 196 -22.45 -10.41 8.77
#